data_a07308b4b2fd9caa4740e13add2d9548
#
_entry.id   a07308b4b2fd9caa4740e13add2d9548
#
_cell.length_a   1.000
_cell.length_b   1.000
_cell.length_c   1.000
_cell.angle_alpha   90.00
_cell.angle_beta   90.00
_cell.angle_gamma   90.00
#
_symmetry.space_group_name_H-M   'P 1'
#
loop_
_entity.id
_entity.type
_entity.pdbx_description
1 polymer ?
#
loop_
_entity_poly.entity_id
_entity_poly.type
_entity_poly.pdbx_seq_one_letter_code
_entity_poly.pdbx_strand_id
1 'polypeptide(L)'
;MKHFASLLNDSIKENWTFPAVTNFGGTTYTYGQMAEQIEKYHILFAEASIKKGDKIALYARNSAEWVIAYFATLTYEAVSVPFLPDFTPAAVAELGTFSECKLLIADDIAFNSLETDEKYIKQLESTLGFAGIINVKDISICVATEKALAEAQ
;
A
#
# COMPACT_ATOMS: atom_id res chain seq x y z
N MET A 1 -17.87 -14.53 -16.13
CA MET A 1 -17.16 -14.70 -14.83
C MET A 1 -17.00 -13.33 -14.18
N LYS A 2 -17.38 -13.20 -12.91
CA LYS A 2 -17.17 -11.92 -12.19
C LYS A 2 -15.69 -11.75 -11.82
N HIS A 3 -15.18 -10.55 -11.98
CA HIS A 3 -13.84 -10.20 -11.51
C HIS A 3 -13.78 -10.12 -9.97
N PHE A 4 -12.61 -10.34 -9.40
CA PHE A 4 -12.38 -10.27 -7.96
C PHE A 4 -12.91 -8.95 -7.36
N ALA A 5 -12.59 -7.81 -7.97
CA ALA A 5 -13.05 -6.51 -7.50
C ALA A 5 -14.58 -6.40 -7.45
N SER A 6 -15.28 -6.98 -8.42
CA SER A 6 -16.75 -7.04 -8.45
C SER A 6 -17.31 -7.92 -7.34
N LEU A 7 -16.71 -9.10 -7.11
CA LEU A 7 -17.09 -10.00 -6.02
C LEU A 7 -16.87 -9.34 -4.65
N LEU A 8 -15.75 -8.67 -4.46
CA LEU A 8 -15.45 -7.95 -3.23
C LEU A 8 -16.46 -6.83 -2.99
N ASN A 9 -16.78 -6.05 -4.02
CA ASN A 9 -17.77 -4.98 -3.94
C ASN A 9 -19.16 -5.49 -3.56
N ASP A 10 -19.60 -6.60 -4.15
CA ASP A 10 -20.87 -7.25 -3.82
C ASP A 10 -20.86 -7.71 -2.33
N SER A 11 -19.79 -8.36 -1.90
CA SER A 11 -19.64 -8.82 -0.51
C SER A 11 -19.67 -7.66 0.48
N ILE A 12 -19.02 -6.54 0.17
CA ILE A 12 -19.03 -5.33 1.00
C ILE A 12 -20.45 -4.78 1.13
N LYS A 13 -21.19 -4.66 0.02
CA LYS A 13 -22.54 -4.13 0.01
C LYS A 13 -23.52 -5.01 0.81
N GLU A 14 -23.41 -6.32 0.65
CA GLU A 14 -24.28 -7.28 1.31
C GLU A 14 -24.00 -7.44 2.80
N ASN A 15 -22.77 -7.21 3.25
CA ASN A 15 -22.30 -7.51 4.61
C ASN A 15 -21.73 -6.27 5.33
N TRP A 16 -22.19 -5.09 5.00
CA TRP A 16 -21.60 -3.82 5.42
C TRP A 16 -21.26 -3.73 6.91
N THR A 17 -22.14 -4.22 7.78
CA THR A 17 -21.99 -4.16 9.23
C THR A 17 -21.31 -5.39 9.84
N PHE A 18 -21.04 -6.42 9.05
CA PHE A 18 -20.40 -7.65 9.54
C PHE A 18 -18.90 -7.51 9.61
N PRO A 19 -18.25 -8.24 10.56
CA PRO A 19 -16.79 -8.31 10.61
C PRO A 19 -16.22 -8.86 9.31
N ALA A 20 -15.17 -8.24 8.80
CA ALA A 20 -14.48 -8.65 7.57
C ALA A 20 -13.07 -9.18 7.86
N VAL A 21 -12.26 -8.42 8.58
CA VAL A 21 -10.88 -8.78 8.90
C VAL A 21 -10.56 -8.38 10.35
N THR A 22 -9.78 -9.21 11.01
CA THR A 22 -9.43 -9.02 12.43
C THR A 22 -7.95 -9.29 12.65
N ASN A 23 -7.30 -8.39 13.38
CA ASN A 23 -5.97 -8.66 13.92
C ASN A 23 -6.12 -9.56 15.14
N PHE A 24 -5.31 -10.62 15.23
CA PHE A 24 -5.32 -11.52 16.36
C PHE A 24 -5.11 -10.75 17.68
N GLY A 25 -6.11 -10.83 18.57
CA GLY A 25 -6.10 -10.10 19.84
C GLY A 25 -6.20 -8.57 19.72
N GLY A 26 -6.60 -8.05 18.56
CA GLY A 26 -6.62 -6.61 18.27
C GLY A 26 -7.84 -6.15 17.51
N THR A 27 -7.64 -5.15 16.65
CA THR A 27 -8.69 -4.45 15.91
C THR A 27 -9.43 -5.36 14.93
N THR A 28 -10.77 -5.23 14.91
CA THR A 28 -11.65 -5.81 13.90
C THR A 28 -12.19 -4.70 13.01
N TYR A 29 -12.11 -4.92 11.69
CA TYR A 29 -12.76 -4.05 10.71
C TYR A 29 -14.03 -4.73 10.19
N THR A 30 -15.14 -4.01 10.15
CA THR A 30 -16.32 -4.43 9.39
C THR A 30 -16.07 -4.27 7.89
N TYR A 31 -16.92 -4.88 7.07
CA TYR A 31 -16.84 -4.66 5.61
C TYR A 31 -16.95 -3.19 5.24
N GLY A 32 -17.83 -2.44 5.90
CA GLY A 32 -17.97 -1.00 5.70
C GLY A 32 -16.71 -0.21 6.07
N GLN A 33 -16.11 -0.52 7.21
CA GLN A 33 -14.86 0.11 7.64
C GLN A 33 -13.71 -0.23 6.70
N MET A 34 -13.64 -1.48 6.23
CA MET A 34 -12.65 -1.88 5.21
C MET A 34 -12.83 -1.08 3.93
N ALA A 35 -14.07 -0.90 3.47
CA ALA A 35 -14.37 -0.10 2.28
C ALA A 35 -13.93 1.36 2.43
N GLU A 36 -14.14 1.96 3.60
CA GLU A 36 -13.69 3.33 3.89
C GLU A 36 -12.17 3.45 3.85
N GLN A 37 -11.44 2.45 4.37
CA GLN A 37 -9.99 2.42 4.32
C GLN A 37 -9.49 2.26 2.88
N ILE A 38 -10.11 1.39 2.09
CA ILE A 38 -9.80 1.20 0.67
C ILE A 38 -9.99 2.52 -0.09
N GLU A 39 -11.05 3.26 0.18
CA GLU A 39 -11.30 4.58 -0.44
C GLU A 39 -10.18 5.58 -0.12
N LYS A 40 -9.69 5.61 1.12
CA LYS A 40 -8.54 6.45 1.50
C LYS A 40 -7.31 6.13 0.66
N TYR A 41 -7.01 4.83 0.47
CA TYR A 41 -5.91 4.43 -0.42
C TYR A 41 -6.13 4.91 -1.85
N HIS A 42 -7.35 4.75 -2.39
CA HIS A 42 -7.65 5.16 -3.76
C HIS A 42 -7.44 6.66 -3.96
N ILE A 43 -7.80 7.47 -2.98
CA ILE A 43 -7.56 8.93 -3.00
C ILE A 43 -6.05 9.21 -3.04
N LEU A 44 -5.27 8.58 -2.16
CA LEU A 44 -3.81 8.74 -2.15
C LEU A 44 -3.16 8.26 -3.45
N PHE A 45 -3.61 7.16 -4.00
CA PHE A 45 -3.08 6.65 -5.27
C PHE A 45 -3.35 7.65 -6.41
N ALA A 46 -4.54 8.23 -6.45
CA ALA A 46 -4.88 9.24 -7.43
C ALA A 46 -4.03 10.51 -7.27
N GLU A 47 -3.86 11.00 -6.04
CA GLU A 47 -3.00 12.14 -5.73
C GLU A 47 -1.53 11.88 -6.10
N ALA A 48 -1.08 10.65 -5.94
CA ALA A 48 0.27 10.22 -6.32
C ALA A 48 0.42 9.93 -7.82
N SER A 49 -0.61 10.18 -8.61
CA SER A 49 -0.63 9.93 -10.06
C SER A 49 -0.43 8.45 -10.44
N ILE A 50 -0.86 7.54 -9.58
CA ILE A 50 -0.85 6.11 -9.86
C ILE A 50 -1.91 5.80 -10.92
N LYS A 51 -1.53 5.00 -11.89
CA LYS A 51 -2.39 4.60 -13.01
C LYS A 51 -2.62 3.10 -13.00
N LYS A 52 -3.65 2.66 -13.70
CA LYS A 52 -3.91 1.24 -13.96
C LYS A 52 -2.64 0.56 -14.48
N GLY A 53 -2.30 -0.58 -13.88
CA GLY A 53 -1.11 -1.36 -14.24
C GLY A 53 0.17 -0.90 -13.55
N ASP A 54 0.18 0.24 -12.87
CA ASP A 54 1.34 0.64 -12.07
C ASP A 54 1.54 -0.32 -10.91
N LYS A 55 2.79 -0.52 -10.52
CA LYS A 55 3.17 -1.46 -9.46
C LYS A 55 3.32 -0.73 -8.13
N ILE A 56 2.70 -1.31 -7.11
CA ILE A 56 2.75 -0.84 -5.72
C ILE A 56 3.33 -1.96 -4.87
N ALA A 57 4.46 -1.69 -4.22
CA ALA A 57 5.08 -2.64 -3.31
C ALA A 57 4.36 -2.63 -1.95
N LEU A 58 4.26 -3.80 -1.33
CA LEU A 58 3.69 -3.96 0.01
C LEU A 58 4.71 -4.68 0.89
N TYR A 59 5.27 -3.95 1.84
CA TYR A 59 6.31 -4.41 2.75
C TYR A 59 5.84 -4.24 4.20
N ALA A 60 5.10 -5.23 4.68
CA ALA A 60 4.48 -5.21 6.00
C ALA A 60 4.22 -6.63 6.49
N ARG A 61 4.12 -6.79 7.81
CA ARG A 61 3.72 -8.05 8.42
C ARG A 61 2.25 -8.35 8.13
N ASN A 62 1.91 -9.63 8.14
CA ASN A 62 0.53 -10.07 7.96
C ASN A 62 -0.37 -9.46 9.05
N SER A 63 -1.43 -8.79 8.62
CA SER A 63 -2.37 -8.07 9.47
C SER A 63 -3.64 -7.77 8.71
N ALA A 64 -4.68 -7.29 9.41
CA ALA A 64 -5.88 -6.77 8.76
C ALA A 64 -5.54 -5.59 7.84
N GLU A 65 -4.63 -4.73 8.26
CA GLU A 65 -4.17 -3.56 7.49
C GLU A 65 -3.44 -4.00 6.21
N TRP A 66 -2.68 -5.10 6.26
CA TRP A 66 -2.05 -5.69 5.09
C TRP A 66 -3.09 -6.12 4.05
N VAL A 67 -4.13 -6.81 4.50
CA VAL A 67 -5.23 -7.28 3.62
C VAL A 67 -5.93 -6.09 2.97
N ILE A 68 -6.22 -5.05 3.74
CA ILE A 68 -6.87 -3.83 3.25
C ILE A 68 -6.01 -3.15 2.18
N ALA A 69 -4.70 -3.01 2.43
CA ALA A 69 -3.76 -2.43 1.47
C ALA A 69 -3.69 -3.25 0.17
N TYR A 70 -3.66 -4.57 0.31
CA TYR A 70 -3.67 -5.50 -0.83
C TYR A 70 -4.95 -5.35 -1.67
N PHE A 71 -6.11 -5.36 -1.02
CA PHE A 71 -7.39 -5.17 -1.70
C PHE A 71 -7.52 -3.78 -2.34
N ALA A 72 -7.03 -2.74 -1.66
CA ALA A 72 -7.02 -1.39 -2.22
C ALA A 72 -6.23 -1.33 -3.52
N THR A 73 -5.06 -1.98 -3.55
CA THR A 73 -4.22 -2.04 -4.74
C THR A 73 -4.92 -2.78 -5.89
N LEU A 74 -5.50 -3.94 -5.62
CA LEU A 74 -6.19 -4.75 -6.64
C LEU A 74 -7.45 -4.05 -7.17
N THR A 75 -8.24 -3.43 -6.30
CA THR A 75 -9.48 -2.76 -6.71
C THR A 75 -9.22 -1.46 -7.46
N TYR A 76 -8.05 -0.85 -7.28
CA TYR A 76 -7.60 0.29 -8.08
C TYR A 76 -7.10 -0.11 -9.47
N GLU A 77 -7.02 -1.41 -9.73
CA GLU A 77 -6.41 -2.00 -10.94
C GLU A 77 -4.90 -1.74 -11.07
N ALA A 78 -4.23 -1.43 -9.96
CA ALA A 78 -2.77 -1.45 -9.87
C ALA A 78 -2.28 -2.90 -9.65
N VAL A 79 -0.99 -3.10 -9.76
CA VAL A 79 -0.35 -4.40 -9.56
C VAL A 79 0.31 -4.42 -8.19
N SER A 80 -0.08 -5.36 -7.33
CA SER A 80 0.57 -5.54 -6.04
C SER A 80 1.85 -6.34 -6.17
N VAL A 81 2.91 -5.84 -5.53
CA VAL A 81 4.22 -6.52 -5.41
C VAL A 81 4.49 -6.73 -3.93
N PRO A 82 3.99 -7.82 -3.33
CA PRO A 82 4.18 -8.07 -1.90
C PRO A 82 5.59 -8.59 -1.64
N PHE A 83 6.25 -8.01 -0.65
CA PHE A 83 7.54 -8.48 -0.14
C PHE A 83 7.33 -9.20 1.20
N LEU A 84 8.14 -10.24 1.44
CA LEU A 84 8.13 -10.90 2.73
C LEU A 84 8.64 -9.95 3.82
N PRO A 85 8.02 -9.95 5.03
CA PRO A 85 8.44 -9.08 6.12
C PRO A 85 9.91 -9.28 6.54
N ASP A 86 10.45 -10.47 6.30
CA ASP A 86 11.83 -10.84 6.65
C ASP A 86 12.85 -10.38 5.59
N PHE A 87 12.42 -9.80 4.48
CA PHE A 87 13.35 -9.26 3.50
C PHE A 87 14.17 -8.14 4.13
N THR A 88 15.47 -8.11 3.82
CA THR A 88 16.35 -7.02 4.24
C THR A 88 15.98 -5.72 3.54
N PRO A 89 16.27 -4.56 4.14
CA PRO A 89 16.07 -3.27 3.47
C PRO A 89 16.78 -3.19 2.12
N ALA A 90 17.97 -3.78 2.01
CA ALA A 90 18.71 -3.84 0.76
C ALA A 90 17.96 -4.62 -0.33
N ALA A 91 17.39 -5.77 0.03
CA ALA A 91 16.60 -6.58 -0.89
C ALA A 91 15.33 -5.83 -1.35
N VAL A 92 14.64 -5.17 -0.42
CA VAL A 92 13.44 -4.37 -0.73
C VAL A 92 13.77 -3.22 -1.69
N ALA A 93 14.84 -2.49 -1.42
CA ALA A 93 15.29 -1.40 -2.29
C ALA A 93 15.66 -1.90 -3.69
N GLU A 94 16.37 -3.00 -3.79
CA GLU A 94 16.76 -3.61 -5.07
C GLU A 94 15.54 -4.12 -5.85
N LEU A 95 14.69 -4.91 -5.21
CA LEU A 95 13.51 -5.49 -5.86
C LEU A 95 12.46 -4.45 -6.20
N GLY A 96 12.27 -3.45 -5.34
CA GLY A 96 11.36 -2.34 -5.60
C GLY A 96 11.80 -1.53 -6.82
N THR A 97 13.09 -1.27 -6.95
CA THR A 97 13.68 -0.59 -8.12
C THR A 97 13.59 -1.46 -9.37
N PHE A 98 13.96 -2.72 -9.27
CA PHE A 98 13.89 -3.68 -10.38
C PHE A 98 12.47 -3.84 -10.91
N SER A 99 11.48 -3.89 -10.00
CA SER A 99 10.06 -4.01 -10.36
C SER A 99 9.45 -2.70 -10.84
N GLU A 100 10.18 -1.59 -10.76
CA GLU A 100 9.69 -0.25 -11.12
C GLU A 100 8.45 0.17 -10.33
N CYS A 101 8.44 -0.12 -9.02
CA CYS A 101 7.33 0.25 -8.15
C CYS A 101 7.20 1.76 -8.03
N LYS A 102 5.96 2.26 -8.13
CA LYS A 102 5.63 3.68 -8.03
C LYS A 102 5.36 4.14 -6.61
N LEU A 103 4.97 3.23 -5.75
CA LEU A 103 4.72 3.44 -4.32
C LEU A 103 5.19 2.23 -3.53
N LEU A 104 5.52 2.45 -2.27
CA LEU A 104 5.72 1.41 -1.27
C LEU A 104 4.73 1.63 -0.13
N ILE A 105 4.01 0.59 0.27
CA ILE A 105 3.18 0.59 1.47
C ILE A 105 3.91 -0.23 2.52
N ALA A 106 4.15 0.34 3.70
CA ALA A 106 4.93 -0.28 4.76
C ALA A 106 4.28 -0.12 6.15
N ASP A 107 4.49 -1.10 7.03
CA ASP A 107 4.23 -0.92 8.46
C ASP A 107 5.41 -0.20 9.14
N ASP A 108 5.25 0.14 10.42
CA ASP A 108 6.26 0.92 11.16
C ASP A 108 7.60 0.20 11.23
N ILE A 109 7.60 -1.11 11.45
CA ILE A 109 8.84 -1.90 11.56
C ILE A 109 9.56 -1.92 10.21
N ALA A 110 8.83 -2.16 9.13
CA ALA A 110 9.38 -2.16 7.78
C ALA A 110 9.93 -0.78 7.41
N PHE A 111 9.18 0.27 7.68
CA PHE A 111 9.60 1.64 7.43
C PHE A 111 10.86 2.00 8.22
N ASN A 112 10.90 1.72 9.52
CA ASN A 112 12.06 1.97 10.36
C ASN A 112 13.30 1.22 9.86
N SER A 113 13.13 0.01 9.34
CA SER A 113 14.25 -0.75 8.77
C SER A 113 14.83 -0.09 7.52
N LEU A 114 13.99 0.51 6.68
CA LEU A 114 14.42 1.27 5.50
C LEU A 114 15.13 2.57 5.88
N GLU A 115 14.77 3.18 7.00
CA GLU A 115 15.40 4.40 7.49
C GLU A 115 16.78 4.18 8.12
N THR A 116 17.21 2.95 8.38
CA THR A 116 18.52 2.65 8.97
C THR A 116 19.69 3.15 8.12
N ASP A 117 19.48 3.27 6.81
CA ASP A 117 20.44 3.86 5.88
C ASP A 117 19.66 4.57 4.76
N GLU A 118 19.85 5.85 4.63
CA GLU A 118 19.14 6.67 3.63
C GLU A 118 19.32 6.19 2.18
N LYS A 119 20.37 5.42 1.90
CA LYS A 119 20.61 4.86 0.55
C LYS A 119 19.47 3.97 0.07
N TYR A 120 18.75 3.29 0.97
CA TYR A 120 17.64 2.40 0.59
C TYR A 120 16.46 3.19 0.03
N ILE A 121 16.07 4.25 0.72
CA ILE A 121 14.99 5.15 0.28
C ILE A 121 15.41 5.87 -1.00
N LYS A 122 16.64 6.39 -1.05
CA LYS A 122 17.19 7.03 -2.26
C LYS A 122 17.18 6.09 -3.48
N GLN A 123 17.48 4.81 -3.26
CA GLN A 123 17.43 3.82 -4.34
C GLN A 123 15.99 3.63 -4.85
N LEU A 124 15.00 3.55 -3.97
CA LEU A 124 13.59 3.50 -4.37
C LEU A 124 13.17 4.75 -5.12
N GLU A 125 13.59 5.93 -4.65
CA GLU A 125 13.31 7.22 -5.29
C GLU A 125 13.94 7.36 -6.68
N SER A 126 14.96 6.57 -7.00
CA SER A 126 15.57 6.55 -8.33
C SER A 126 14.65 5.97 -9.41
N THR A 127 13.61 5.25 -9.03
CA THR A 127 12.59 4.74 -9.96
C THR A 127 11.80 5.90 -10.54
N LEU A 128 11.69 5.94 -11.87
CA LEU A 128 10.92 6.97 -12.55
C LEU A 128 9.46 6.96 -12.10
N GLY A 129 8.99 8.08 -11.58
CA GLY A 129 7.62 8.25 -11.11
C GLY A 129 7.34 7.69 -9.72
N PHE A 130 8.38 7.26 -8.97
CA PHE A 130 8.21 6.86 -7.57
C PHE A 130 7.67 8.04 -6.76
N ALA A 131 6.53 7.86 -6.12
CA ALA A 131 5.80 8.93 -5.42
C ALA A 131 6.06 8.97 -3.92
N GLY A 132 6.45 7.85 -3.31
CA GLY A 132 6.75 7.83 -1.89
C GLY A 132 6.38 6.54 -1.17
N ILE A 133 6.33 6.63 0.16
CA ILE A 133 6.01 5.53 1.07
C ILE A 133 4.76 5.88 1.86
N ILE A 134 3.81 4.96 1.90
CA ILE A 134 2.55 5.08 2.65
C ILE A 134 2.64 4.23 3.91
N ASN A 135 2.29 4.80 5.06
CA ASN A 135 2.12 4.04 6.30
C ASN A 135 0.80 3.25 6.24
N VAL A 136 0.88 1.94 6.45
CA VAL A 136 -0.26 1.01 6.33
C VAL A 136 -1.32 1.24 7.40
N LYS A 137 -0.95 1.80 8.54
CA LYS A 137 -1.86 2.03 9.68
C LYS A 137 -2.64 3.34 9.55
N ASP A 138 -1.93 4.43 9.27
CA ASP A 138 -2.52 5.77 9.19
C ASP A 138 -3.03 6.10 7.80
N ILE A 139 -2.63 5.35 6.80
CA ILE A 139 -2.91 5.59 5.38
C ILE A 139 -2.54 7.03 5.03
N SER A 140 -1.27 7.34 5.24
CA SER A 140 -0.69 8.64 4.97
C SER A 140 0.68 8.48 4.32
N ILE A 141 1.06 9.44 3.48
CA ILE A 141 2.39 9.46 2.89
C ILE A 141 3.38 9.94 3.94
N CYS A 142 4.26 9.06 4.39
CA CYS A 142 5.30 9.38 5.38
C CYS A 142 6.63 9.81 4.74
N VAL A 143 6.86 9.43 3.47
CA VAL A 143 7.96 9.94 2.65
C VAL A 143 7.36 10.30 1.29
N ALA A 144 7.51 11.56 0.89
CA ALA A 144 7.13 12.02 -0.44
C ALA A 144 8.39 12.43 -1.20
N THR A 145 8.38 12.19 -2.50
CA THR A 145 9.48 12.69 -3.36
C THR A 145 9.38 14.20 -3.50
N GLU A 146 10.50 14.86 -3.79
CA GLU A 146 10.54 16.32 -4.00
C GLU A 146 9.54 16.78 -5.07
N LYS A 147 9.31 15.94 -6.09
CA LYS A 147 8.34 16.22 -7.14
C LYS A 147 6.90 16.22 -6.61
N ALA A 148 6.55 15.27 -5.76
CA ALA A 148 5.23 15.20 -5.15
C ALA A 148 4.99 16.40 -4.21
N LEU A 149 6.04 16.86 -3.51
CA LEU A 149 5.99 18.05 -2.67
C LEU A 149 5.80 19.33 -3.50
N ALA A 150 6.42 19.41 -4.66
CA ALA A 150 6.30 20.57 -5.55
C ALA A 150 4.90 20.68 -6.18
N GLU A 151 4.27 19.56 -6.50
CA GLU A 151 2.90 19.54 -7.06
C GLU A 151 1.81 19.79 -6.00
N ALA A 152 2.12 19.60 -4.71
CA ALA A 152 1.21 19.86 -3.58
C ALA A 152 1.19 21.33 -3.13
N GLN A 153 2.05 22.17 -3.66
CA GLN A 153 2.11 23.61 -3.41
C GLN A 153 1.38 24.37 -4.53
#